data_f59f76185ca7ec51485e7366fbde9a4f
#
_entry.id   f59f76185ca7ec51485e7366fbde9a4f
#
_cell.length_a   1.000
_cell.length_b   1.000
_cell.length_c   1.000
_cell.angle_alpha   90.00
_cell.angle_beta   90.00
_cell.angle_gamma   90.00
#
_symmetry.space_group_name_H-M   'P 1'
#
loop_
_entity.id
_entity.type
_entity.pdbx_description
1 polymer ?
#
loop_
_entity_poly.entity_id
_entity_poly.type
_entity_poly.pdbx_seq_one_letter_code
_entity_poly.pdbx_strand_id
1 'polypeptide(L)'
;MEKYVKRMVEEHSQLYVRIAELHDDIYNKDTSHINKADFANMCIQLNAMRQYEKCLVARLNNAGVSFTDGAYHECVAVIAAPQCDCEDKNDAEENQEDNE
;
A
#
# COMPACT_ATOMS: atom_id res chain seq x y z
N MET A 1 6.74 19.52 -1.21
CA MET A 1 6.76 18.05 -1.31
C MET A 1 7.55 17.64 -2.55
N GLU A 2 8.48 16.72 -2.36
CA GLU A 2 9.29 16.24 -3.46
C GLU A 2 8.45 15.52 -4.51
N LYS A 3 8.95 15.50 -5.73
CA LYS A 3 8.23 14.85 -6.83
C LYS A 3 7.93 13.39 -6.56
N TYR A 4 8.91 12.65 -6.04
CA TYR A 4 8.69 11.23 -5.80
C TYR A 4 7.70 11.00 -4.68
N VAL A 5 7.63 11.92 -3.72
CA VAL A 5 6.66 11.83 -2.63
C VAL A 5 5.25 12.07 -3.18
N LYS A 6 5.12 13.06 -4.06
CA LYS A 6 3.81 13.31 -4.71
C LYS A 6 3.33 12.09 -5.48
N ARG A 7 4.24 11.42 -6.18
CA ARG A 7 3.88 10.21 -6.92
C ARG A 7 3.46 9.09 -5.98
N MET A 8 4.14 8.96 -4.83
CA MET A 8 3.74 7.95 -3.85
C MET A 8 2.36 8.26 -3.27
N VAL A 9 2.07 9.53 -3.01
CA VAL A 9 0.75 9.93 -2.54
C VAL A 9 -0.31 9.57 -3.57
N GLU A 10 -0.04 9.90 -4.82
CA GLU A 10 -0.97 9.60 -5.90
C GLU A 10 -1.18 8.10 -6.07
N GLU A 11 -0.09 7.34 -6.04
CA GLU A 11 -0.15 5.90 -6.15
C GLU A 11 -0.93 5.29 -4.99
N HIS A 12 -0.67 5.76 -3.77
CA HIS A 12 -1.37 5.28 -2.60
C HIS A 12 -2.86 5.61 -2.66
N SER A 13 -3.20 6.82 -3.10
CA SER A 13 -4.61 7.21 -3.15
C SER A 13 -5.39 6.36 -4.14
N GLN A 14 -4.79 6.03 -5.28
CA GLN A 14 -5.42 5.16 -6.26
C GLN A 14 -5.56 3.74 -5.73
N LEU A 15 -4.51 3.24 -5.10
CA LEU A 15 -4.53 1.91 -4.53
C LEU A 15 -5.56 1.79 -3.41
N TYR A 16 -5.65 2.81 -2.59
CA TYR A 16 -6.60 2.84 -1.48
C TYR A 16 -8.04 2.70 -1.99
N VAL A 17 -8.37 3.43 -3.05
CA VAL A 17 -9.70 3.33 -3.65
C VAL A 17 -9.95 1.95 -4.21
N ARG A 18 -8.96 1.36 -4.89
CA ARG A 18 -9.10 0.03 -5.46
C ARG A 18 -9.28 -1.04 -4.40
N ILE A 19 -8.57 -0.89 -3.28
CA ILE A 19 -8.74 -1.80 -2.15
C ILE A 19 -10.17 -1.73 -1.63
N ALA A 20 -10.68 -0.51 -1.46
CA ALA A 20 -12.04 -0.33 -0.96
C ALA A 20 -13.07 -0.93 -1.91
N GLU A 21 -12.87 -0.75 -3.22
CA GLU A 21 -13.77 -1.28 -4.22
C GLU A 21 -13.76 -2.82 -4.23
N LEU A 22 -12.57 -3.41 -4.20
CA LEU A 22 -12.47 -4.86 -4.22
C LEU A 22 -13.00 -5.47 -2.91
N HIS A 23 -12.72 -4.82 -1.80
CA HIS A 23 -13.27 -5.25 -0.51
C HIS A 23 -14.80 -5.25 -0.56
N ASP A 24 -15.38 -4.20 -1.12
CA ASP A 24 -16.82 -4.08 -1.25
C ASP A 24 -17.38 -5.19 -2.14
N ASP A 25 -16.70 -5.49 -3.24
CA ASP A 25 -17.12 -6.56 -4.15
C ASP A 25 -17.12 -7.92 -3.47
N ILE A 26 -16.18 -8.15 -2.55
CA ILE A 26 -16.07 -9.45 -1.87
C ILE A 26 -17.06 -9.58 -0.73
N TYR A 27 -17.22 -8.53 0.07
CA TYR A 27 -17.92 -8.64 1.35
C TYR A 27 -19.31 -8.04 1.37
N ASN A 28 -19.61 -7.10 0.47
CA ASN A 28 -20.87 -6.36 0.54
C ASN A 28 -21.78 -6.59 -0.65
N LYS A 29 -21.36 -7.37 -1.63
CA LYS A 29 -22.15 -7.64 -2.82
C LYS A 29 -22.43 -9.12 -2.95
N ASP A 30 -23.44 -9.43 -3.75
CA ASP A 30 -23.77 -10.83 -4.03
C ASP A 30 -22.66 -11.45 -4.89
N THR A 31 -22.01 -12.47 -4.37
CA THR A 31 -20.92 -13.16 -5.05
C THR A 31 -21.34 -14.54 -5.56
N SER A 32 -22.61 -14.88 -5.45
CA SER A 32 -23.06 -16.22 -5.80
C SER A 32 -22.86 -16.55 -7.28
N HIS A 33 -22.78 -15.55 -8.13
CA HIS A 33 -22.58 -15.72 -9.57
C HIS A 33 -21.09 -15.83 -9.94
N ILE A 34 -20.20 -15.66 -8.97
CA ILE A 34 -18.75 -15.66 -9.24
C ILE A 34 -18.23 -17.08 -9.10
N ASN A 35 -17.44 -17.49 -10.07
CA ASN A 35 -16.74 -18.77 -10.03
C ASN A 35 -15.87 -18.86 -8.78
N LYS A 36 -15.85 -20.03 -8.14
CA LYS A 36 -15.12 -20.22 -6.89
C LYS A 36 -13.62 -19.93 -7.03
N ALA A 37 -13.03 -20.36 -8.14
CA ALA A 37 -11.61 -20.12 -8.37
C ALA A 37 -11.34 -18.62 -8.55
N ASP A 38 -12.24 -17.93 -9.23
CA ASP A 38 -12.11 -16.50 -9.42
C ASP A 38 -12.30 -15.75 -8.11
N PHE A 39 -13.28 -16.18 -7.32
CA PHE A 39 -13.49 -15.57 -6.00
C PHE A 39 -12.26 -15.73 -5.11
N ALA A 40 -11.64 -16.91 -5.13
CA ALA A 40 -10.42 -17.13 -4.37
C ALA A 40 -9.30 -16.18 -4.82
N ASN A 41 -9.19 -15.98 -6.13
CA ASN A 41 -8.20 -15.05 -6.67
C ASN A 41 -8.49 -13.61 -6.26
N MET A 42 -9.76 -13.23 -6.17
CA MET A 42 -10.12 -11.89 -5.68
C MET A 42 -9.65 -11.69 -4.24
N CYS A 43 -9.81 -12.71 -3.40
CA CYS A 43 -9.37 -12.63 -2.02
C CYS A 43 -7.85 -12.52 -1.92
N ILE A 44 -7.14 -13.30 -2.74
CA ILE A 44 -5.68 -13.25 -2.80
C ILE A 44 -5.23 -11.86 -3.28
N GLN A 45 -5.91 -11.35 -4.29
CA GLN A 45 -5.59 -10.02 -4.83
C GLN A 45 -5.78 -8.94 -3.77
N LEU A 46 -6.88 -9.00 -3.03
CA LEU A 46 -7.13 -8.01 -1.97
C LEU A 46 -6.00 -8.04 -0.93
N ASN A 47 -5.59 -9.24 -0.55
CA ASN A 47 -4.52 -9.38 0.44
C ASN A 47 -3.21 -8.80 -0.08
N ALA A 48 -2.87 -9.07 -1.34
CA ALA A 48 -1.67 -8.53 -1.97
C ALA A 48 -1.71 -7.01 -2.04
N MET A 49 -2.86 -6.45 -2.37
CA MET A 49 -3.03 -5.00 -2.43
C MET A 49 -2.85 -4.36 -1.07
N ARG A 50 -3.32 -5.01 -0.02
CA ARG A 50 -3.14 -4.51 1.35
C ARG A 50 -1.68 -4.52 1.77
N GLN A 51 -0.92 -5.54 1.37
CA GLN A 51 0.51 -5.59 1.65
C GLN A 51 1.24 -4.47 0.93
N TYR A 52 0.88 -4.23 -0.32
CA TYR A 52 1.44 -3.14 -1.10
C TYR A 52 1.14 -1.79 -0.44
N GLU A 53 -0.09 -1.61 -0.01
CA GLU A 53 -0.53 -0.37 0.65
C GLU A 53 0.28 -0.11 1.92
N LYS A 54 0.54 -1.15 2.72
CA LYS A 54 1.37 -1.02 3.91
C LYS A 54 2.78 -0.53 3.58
N CYS A 55 3.35 -1.05 2.51
CA CYS A 55 4.69 -0.63 2.09
C CYS A 55 4.70 0.84 1.67
N LEU A 56 3.67 1.26 0.95
CA LEU A 56 3.57 2.66 0.53
C LEU A 56 3.42 3.59 1.73
N VAL A 57 2.58 3.20 2.70
CA VAL A 57 2.41 4.01 3.91
C VAL A 57 3.73 4.13 4.66
N ALA A 58 4.48 3.04 4.79
CA ALA A 58 5.77 3.07 5.46
C ALA A 58 6.74 4.00 4.74
N ARG A 59 6.76 3.93 3.40
CA ARG A 59 7.63 4.81 2.61
C ARG A 59 7.22 6.27 2.74
N LEU A 60 5.92 6.54 2.76
CA LEU A 60 5.42 7.91 2.95
C LEU A 60 5.81 8.43 4.32
N ASN A 61 5.66 7.61 5.37
CA ASN A 61 6.07 8.01 6.71
C ASN A 61 7.55 8.36 6.76
N ASN A 62 8.38 7.57 6.09
CA ASN A 62 9.82 7.86 6.04
C ASN A 62 10.11 9.16 5.30
N ALA A 63 9.23 9.56 4.41
CA ALA A 63 9.37 10.80 3.66
C ALA A 63 8.67 11.98 4.36
N GLY A 64 8.13 11.76 5.55
CA GLY A 64 7.51 12.83 6.33
C GLY A 64 6.03 13.02 6.04
N VAL A 65 5.37 12.02 5.49
CA VAL A 65 3.93 12.11 5.20
C VAL A 65 3.22 10.96 5.88
N SER A 66 2.20 11.28 6.67
CA SER A 66 1.35 10.25 7.28
C SER A 66 -0.01 10.24 6.61
N PHE A 67 -0.63 9.08 6.61
CA PHE A 67 -1.99 8.91 6.10
C PHE A 67 -2.86 8.47 7.26
N THR A 68 -3.73 9.35 7.72
CA THR A 68 -4.65 9.07 8.83
C THR A 68 -6.01 9.66 8.52
N ASP A 69 -7.04 8.93 8.90
CA ASP A 69 -8.43 9.38 8.73
C ASP A 69 -8.75 9.76 7.28
N GLY A 70 -8.16 9.04 6.34
CA GLY A 70 -8.43 9.26 4.92
C GLY A 70 -7.73 10.46 4.33
N ALA A 71 -6.77 11.06 5.04
CA ALA A 71 -6.09 12.25 4.56
C ALA A 71 -4.58 12.12 4.77
N TYR A 72 -3.83 12.86 3.96
CA TYR A 72 -2.37 12.88 4.03
C TYR A 72 -1.94 14.11 4.80
N HIS A 73 -0.98 13.92 5.73
CA HIS A 73 -0.49 14.99 6.57
C HIS A 73 1.02 15.01 6.53
N GLU A 74 1.62 16.16 6.33
CA GLU A 74 3.06 16.30 6.46
C GLU A 74 3.44 16.29 7.94
N CYS A 75 4.47 15.57 8.26
CA CYS A 75 4.90 15.43 9.64
C CYS A 75 6.42 15.25 9.67
N VAL A 76 6.97 15.27 10.88
CA VAL A 76 8.38 14.96 11.04
C VAL A 76 8.58 13.49 10.65
N ALA A 77 9.55 13.26 9.77
CA ALA A 77 9.82 11.91 9.32
C ALA A 77 10.27 11.06 10.50
N VAL A 78 9.61 9.94 10.68
CA VAL A 78 9.99 8.96 11.69
C VAL A 78 10.64 7.81 10.96
N ILE A 79 11.82 7.43 11.38
CA ILE A 79 12.46 6.25 10.83
C ILE A 79 11.78 5.06 11.45
N ALA A 80 10.72 4.63 10.82
CA ALA A 80 9.98 3.48 11.29
C ALA A 80 10.72 2.22 10.87
N ALA A 81 10.68 1.22 11.73
CA ALA A 81 11.16 -0.09 11.33
C ALA A 81 10.36 -0.53 10.12
N PRO A 82 11.01 -1.13 9.13
CA PRO A 82 10.27 -1.61 7.97
C PRO A 82 9.19 -2.58 8.41
N GLN A 83 8.00 -2.31 8.00
CA GLN A 83 6.87 -3.18 8.29
C GLN A 83 6.73 -4.26 7.24
N CYS A 84 7.48 -4.10 6.17
CA CYS A 84 7.43 -5.01 5.05
C CYS A 84 8.44 -6.10 5.27
N ASP A 85 8.04 -7.31 5.11
CA ASP A 85 8.93 -8.47 5.22
C ASP A 85 9.64 -8.75 3.92
N CYS A 86 9.62 -7.82 3.11
CA CYS A 86 10.37 -7.92 1.87
C CYS A 86 11.81 -8.01 2.22
N GLU A 87 12.24 -8.34 2.74
CA GLU A 87 13.21 -8.15 2.95
C GLU A 87 14.16 -7.97 2.47
N ASP A 88 13.86 -7.91 2.75
CA ASP A 88 14.34 -7.43 2.49
C ASP A 88 15.25 -7.21 2.35
N LYS A 89 15.75 -7.43 2.31
CA LYS A 89 16.25 -7.11 1.98
C LYS A 89 16.88 -6.43 1.46
N ASN A 90 16.90 -6.45 1.26
CA ASN A 90 16.98 -5.49 0.62
C ASN A 90 17.36 -4.71 0.30
N ASP A 91 17.59 -4.83 0.37
CA ASP A 91 17.47 -3.82 -0.04
C ASP A 91 17.99 -3.17 -0.21
N ALA A 92 18.28 -3.46 0.01
CA ALA A 92 18.17 -2.68 -0.27
C ALA A 92 18.74 -2.14 -0.59
N GLU A 93 18.97 -2.34 -0.54
CA GLU A 93 18.88 -1.70 -0.96
C GLU A 93 19.26 -1.17 -1.24
N GLU A 94 19.60 -1.34 -1.09
CA GLU A 94 19.40 -0.77 -1.48
C GLU A 94 19.75 -0.23 -1.66
N ASN A 95 20.17 -0.37 -1.46
CA ASN A 95 19.99 0.24 -1.82
C ASN A 95 20.42 0.76 -2.00
N GLN A 96 20.51 0.60 -1.74
CA GLN A 96 20.34 1.21 -2.10
C GLN A 96 20.57 1.76 -2.37
N GLU A 97 20.82 1.61 -2.07
CA GLU A 97 20.58 2.27 -2.51
C GLU A 97 20.66 2.81 -2.65
N ASP A 98 21.03 2.52 -2.23
CA ASP A 98 20.72 3.17 -2.59
C ASP A 98 20.86 3.70 -2.62
N ASN A 99 21.13 3.50 -2.32
CA ASN A 99 20.80 4.10 -2.64
C ASN A 99 20.79 4.41 -2.68
N GLU A 100 20.78 4.00 -2.20
CA GLU A 100 20.22 4.42 -2.41
C GLU A 100 20.17 4.56 -2.66
#